data_9e8eab56afef7116fc870a170b3d0f52
#
_entry.id   9e8eab56afef7116fc870a170b3d0f52
#
_cell.length_a   1.000
_cell.length_b   1.000
_cell.length_c   1.000
_cell.angle_alpha   90.00
_cell.angle_beta   90.00
_cell.angle_gamma   90.00
#
_symmetry.space_group_name_H-M   'P 1'
#
loop_
_entity.id
_entity.type
_entity.pdbx_description
1 polymer ?
#
loop_
_entity_poly.entity_id
_entity_poly.type
_entity_poly.pdbx_seq_one_letter_code
_entity_poly.pdbx_strand_id
1 'polypeptide(L)'
;FLNTSFDLKTVLVTSQIIGYALSKMIGIKVVSEVTRRSRFRMLVGMILAAQAALFAFAVLPPSLKVMAIFFNGLPLGMVWGLVVWYLEGRKTSEMLLAGLSCSFILASGVVKDIGRWLMSAHEIDQFWMPFVTGCLFLIPFLLSAYLLNRLPEPSRDDRLARMERSTMDGSQRWAFIRQFLPGMVMLMIAYFFLTAYRDFRDNFGVEIFDQLGYGINEDAIFTRSELWVAFGVVAALAMLNLIKNNLWGLIGAFAVMTSGVMLMGVGTLLFDNGMIDGLTWMILCGLGSYLAYVPYGSV
;
A
#
# COMPACT_ATOMS: atom_id res chain seq x y z
N PHE A 1 -10.40 -11.98 23.21
CA PHE A 1 -11.40 -12.34 22.21
C PHE A 1 -11.58 -13.86 22.18
N LEU A 2 -12.79 -14.38 22.27
CA LEU A 2 -13.10 -15.83 22.29
C LEU A 2 -12.22 -16.67 23.26
N ASN A 3 -11.96 -16.16 24.47
CA ASN A 3 -11.06 -16.78 25.46
C ASN A 3 -9.60 -16.97 25.03
N THR A 4 -9.13 -16.24 24.03
CA THR A 4 -7.72 -16.21 23.63
C THR A 4 -7.01 -15.00 24.24
N SER A 5 -5.69 -15.10 24.45
CA SER A 5 -4.84 -14.00 24.94
C SER A 5 -4.55 -12.94 23.86
N PHE A 6 -5.09 -13.10 22.62
CA PHE A 6 -4.85 -12.18 21.52
C PHE A 6 -5.85 -11.01 21.53
N ASP A 7 -5.34 -9.81 21.32
CA ASP A 7 -6.16 -8.63 21.11
C ASP A 7 -7.02 -8.76 19.85
N LEU A 8 -8.28 -8.28 19.91
CA LEU A 8 -9.23 -8.34 18.80
C LEU A 8 -8.66 -7.68 17.53
N LYS A 9 -8.00 -6.54 17.66
CA LYS A 9 -7.42 -5.81 16.53
C LYS A 9 -6.37 -6.65 15.81
N THR A 10 -5.48 -7.29 16.55
CA THR A 10 -4.46 -8.19 15.99
C THR A 10 -5.08 -9.33 15.17
N VAL A 11 -6.15 -9.93 15.69
CA VAL A 11 -6.88 -11.02 14.99
C VAL A 11 -7.54 -10.49 13.71
N LEU A 12 -8.17 -9.33 13.76
CA LEU A 12 -8.81 -8.70 12.61
C LEU A 12 -7.78 -8.36 11.51
N VAL A 13 -6.69 -7.69 11.88
CA VAL A 13 -5.61 -7.33 10.95
C VAL A 13 -5.00 -8.57 10.30
N THR A 14 -4.69 -9.60 11.10
CA THR A 14 -4.15 -10.88 10.58
C THR A 14 -5.13 -11.55 9.60
N SER A 15 -6.41 -11.58 9.95
CA SER A 15 -7.46 -12.14 9.08
C SER A 15 -7.55 -11.41 7.74
N GLN A 16 -7.50 -10.07 7.75
CA GLN A 16 -7.50 -9.25 6.54
C GLN A 16 -6.27 -9.52 5.66
N ILE A 17 -5.09 -9.59 6.29
CA ILE A 17 -3.81 -9.87 5.58
C ILE A 17 -3.87 -11.25 4.91
N ILE A 18 -4.40 -12.27 5.58
CA ILE A 18 -4.56 -13.62 4.99
C ILE A 18 -5.51 -13.56 3.79
N GLY A 19 -6.65 -12.90 3.91
CA GLY A 19 -7.60 -12.69 2.79
C GLY A 19 -6.93 -11.96 1.61
N TYR A 20 -6.20 -10.90 1.89
CA TYR A 20 -5.44 -10.12 0.90
C TYR A 20 -4.35 -10.95 0.21
N ALA A 21 -3.57 -11.74 0.96
CA ALA A 21 -2.53 -12.60 0.42
C ALA A 21 -3.10 -13.71 -0.48
N LEU A 22 -4.16 -14.37 -0.04
CA LEU A 22 -4.87 -15.39 -0.82
C LEU A 22 -5.42 -14.79 -2.13
N SER A 23 -5.98 -13.59 -2.05
CA SER A 23 -6.48 -12.87 -3.20
C SER A 23 -5.39 -12.54 -4.22
N LYS A 24 -4.17 -12.20 -3.78
CA LYS A 24 -3.05 -11.99 -4.71
C LYS A 24 -2.71 -13.25 -5.50
N MET A 25 -2.73 -14.42 -4.87
CA MET A 25 -2.47 -15.69 -5.55
C MET A 25 -3.53 -15.99 -6.62
N ILE A 26 -4.81 -15.83 -6.28
CA ILE A 26 -5.93 -16.00 -7.21
C ILE A 26 -5.91 -14.90 -8.28
N GLY A 27 -5.58 -13.69 -7.87
CA GLY A 27 -5.57 -12.48 -8.68
C GLY A 27 -4.59 -12.53 -9.85
N ILE A 28 -3.47 -13.26 -9.75
CA ILE A 28 -2.52 -13.43 -10.85
C ILE A 28 -3.25 -13.95 -12.10
N LYS A 29 -4.07 -14.98 -11.95
CA LYS A 29 -4.85 -15.54 -13.05
C LYS A 29 -6.00 -14.62 -13.44
N VAL A 30 -6.80 -14.21 -12.49
CA VAL A 30 -8.02 -13.41 -12.71
C VAL A 30 -7.69 -12.09 -13.39
N VAL A 31 -6.70 -11.33 -12.87
CA VAL A 31 -6.32 -10.02 -13.43
C VAL A 31 -5.71 -10.17 -14.83
N SER A 32 -4.95 -11.24 -15.10
CA SER A 32 -4.38 -11.47 -16.45
C SER A 32 -5.42 -11.77 -17.53
N GLU A 33 -6.55 -12.35 -17.16
CA GLU A 33 -7.64 -12.73 -18.09
C GLU A 33 -8.67 -11.60 -18.29
N VAL A 34 -8.64 -10.54 -17.48
CA VAL A 34 -9.60 -9.44 -17.53
C VAL A 34 -9.44 -8.62 -18.81
N THR A 35 -10.51 -8.53 -19.60
CA THR A 35 -10.54 -7.69 -20.78
C THR A 35 -10.69 -6.21 -20.42
N ARG A 36 -10.28 -5.30 -21.30
CA ARG A 36 -10.42 -3.85 -21.08
C ARG A 36 -11.85 -3.44 -20.74
N ARG A 37 -12.86 -4.03 -21.43
CA ARG A 37 -14.29 -3.71 -21.21
C ARG A 37 -14.82 -4.14 -19.85
N SER A 38 -14.27 -5.22 -19.28
CA SER A 38 -14.69 -5.75 -17.98
C SER A 38 -13.93 -5.15 -16.80
N ARG A 39 -12.75 -4.53 -17.06
CA ARG A 39 -11.84 -4.01 -16.06
C ARG A 39 -12.48 -3.00 -15.10
N PHE A 40 -13.18 -2.00 -15.66
CA PHE A 40 -13.90 -1.00 -14.87
C PHE A 40 -14.96 -1.66 -13.97
N ARG A 41 -15.79 -2.54 -14.54
CA ARG A 41 -16.83 -3.26 -13.78
C ARG A 41 -16.25 -4.12 -12.69
N MET A 42 -15.12 -4.77 -12.97
CA MET A 42 -14.42 -5.59 -11.99
C MET A 42 -13.84 -4.72 -10.86
N LEU A 43 -13.17 -3.60 -11.19
CA LEU A 43 -12.63 -2.67 -10.20
C LEU A 43 -13.72 -2.13 -9.26
N VAL A 44 -14.83 -1.66 -9.83
CA VAL A 44 -15.98 -1.17 -9.06
C VAL A 44 -16.60 -2.31 -8.24
N GLY A 45 -16.81 -3.49 -8.84
CA GLY A 45 -17.36 -4.65 -8.16
C GLY A 45 -16.50 -5.11 -6.96
N MET A 46 -15.17 -5.10 -7.08
CA MET A 46 -14.26 -5.42 -5.99
C MET A 46 -14.39 -4.44 -4.81
N ILE A 47 -14.48 -3.15 -5.08
CA ILE A 47 -14.65 -2.15 -4.01
C ILE A 47 -16.04 -2.24 -3.38
N LEU A 48 -17.08 -2.48 -4.17
CA LEU A 48 -18.44 -2.68 -3.61
C LEU A 48 -18.50 -3.96 -2.77
N ALA A 49 -17.82 -5.04 -3.17
CA ALA A 49 -17.72 -6.25 -2.36
C ALA A 49 -16.96 -6.01 -1.05
N ALA A 50 -15.85 -5.25 -1.11
CA ALA A 50 -15.12 -4.83 0.10
C ALA A 50 -16.00 -3.98 1.02
N GLN A 51 -16.79 -3.06 0.45
CA GLN A 51 -17.72 -2.21 1.21
C GLN A 51 -18.86 -3.04 1.84
N ALA A 52 -19.41 -4.01 1.12
CA ALA A 52 -20.40 -4.94 1.67
C ALA A 52 -19.85 -5.77 2.84
N ALA A 53 -18.58 -6.18 2.76
CA ALA A 53 -17.90 -6.86 3.86
C ALA A 53 -17.71 -5.94 5.09
N LEU A 54 -17.44 -4.64 4.90
CA LEU A 54 -17.40 -3.66 6.01
C LEU A 54 -18.78 -3.43 6.63
N PHE A 55 -19.84 -3.44 5.82
CA PHE A 55 -21.21 -3.43 6.34
C PHE A 55 -21.50 -4.69 7.19
N ALA A 56 -21.13 -5.85 6.68
CA ALA A 56 -21.23 -7.10 7.46
C ALA A 56 -20.43 -7.03 8.76
N PHE A 57 -19.23 -6.46 8.75
CA PHE A 57 -18.42 -6.22 9.94
C PHE A 57 -19.15 -5.35 10.98
N ALA A 58 -19.89 -4.33 10.54
CA ALA A 58 -20.64 -3.46 11.43
C ALA A 58 -21.78 -4.21 12.15
N VAL A 59 -22.56 -5.02 11.40
CA VAL A 59 -23.81 -5.62 11.91
C VAL A 59 -23.66 -7.02 12.51
N LEU A 60 -22.62 -7.77 12.13
CA LEU A 60 -22.46 -9.16 12.59
C LEU A 60 -22.00 -9.25 14.05
N PRO A 61 -22.32 -10.33 14.75
CA PRO A 61 -21.85 -10.59 16.12
C PRO A 61 -20.31 -10.72 16.16
N PRO A 62 -19.67 -10.50 17.30
CA PRO A 62 -18.21 -10.48 17.44
C PRO A 62 -17.49 -11.70 16.88
N SER A 63 -18.10 -12.90 16.97
CA SER A 63 -17.52 -14.14 16.46
C SER A 63 -17.38 -14.17 14.93
N LEU A 64 -18.26 -13.47 14.21
CA LEU A 64 -18.27 -13.44 12.74
C LEU A 64 -17.55 -12.21 12.16
N LYS A 65 -17.20 -11.22 12.97
CA LYS A 65 -16.49 -10.03 12.51
C LYS A 65 -15.14 -10.36 11.86
N VAL A 66 -14.44 -11.36 12.37
CA VAL A 66 -13.17 -11.86 11.81
C VAL A 66 -13.35 -12.35 10.38
N MET A 67 -14.43 -13.12 10.12
CA MET A 67 -14.76 -13.58 8.76
C MET A 67 -15.12 -12.41 7.84
N ALA A 68 -15.87 -11.44 8.32
CA ALA A 68 -16.23 -10.25 7.53
C ALA A 68 -14.97 -9.51 7.06
N ILE A 69 -13.99 -9.33 7.94
CA ILE A 69 -12.72 -8.67 7.61
C ILE A 69 -11.85 -9.53 6.69
N PHE A 70 -11.85 -10.85 6.83
CA PHE A 70 -11.23 -11.75 5.84
C PHE A 70 -11.81 -11.53 4.44
N PHE A 71 -13.14 -11.51 4.32
CA PHE A 71 -13.82 -11.27 3.06
C PHE A 71 -13.64 -9.84 2.53
N ASN A 72 -13.37 -8.86 3.40
CA ASN A 72 -12.95 -7.51 2.96
C ASN A 72 -11.55 -7.56 2.31
N GLY A 73 -10.61 -8.30 2.87
CA GLY A 73 -9.26 -8.45 2.32
C GLY A 73 -9.21 -9.08 0.92
N LEU A 74 -10.11 -10.04 0.63
CA LEU A 74 -10.13 -10.76 -0.65
C LEU A 74 -10.24 -9.84 -1.88
N PRO A 75 -11.24 -8.97 -2.04
CA PRO A 75 -11.31 -8.10 -3.21
C PRO A 75 -10.17 -7.07 -3.25
N LEU A 76 -9.71 -6.56 -2.11
CA LEU A 76 -8.68 -5.53 -2.04
C LEU A 76 -7.34 -5.99 -2.59
N GLY A 77 -6.98 -7.27 -2.44
CA GLY A 77 -5.71 -7.81 -2.95
C GLY A 77 -5.56 -7.76 -4.48
N MET A 78 -6.69 -7.70 -5.23
CA MET A 78 -6.68 -7.62 -6.69
C MET A 78 -6.75 -6.18 -7.23
N VAL A 79 -7.21 -5.22 -6.43
CA VAL A 79 -7.44 -3.83 -6.84
C VAL A 79 -6.15 -3.19 -7.37
N TRP A 80 -5.02 -3.40 -6.68
CA TRP A 80 -3.72 -2.87 -7.11
C TRP A 80 -3.36 -3.31 -8.53
N GLY A 81 -3.43 -4.60 -8.81
CA GLY A 81 -3.12 -5.14 -10.14
C GLY A 81 -4.04 -4.57 -11.24
N LEU A 82 -5.34 -4.39 -10.94
CA LEU A 82 -6.28 -3.80 -11.87
C LEU A 82 -5.94 -2.32 -12.18
N VAL A 83 -5.53 -1.54 -11.19
CA VAL A 83 -5.14 -0.12 -11.37
C VAL A 83 -3.82 -0.02 -12.12
N VAL A 84 -2.80 -0.79 -11.71
CA VAL A 84 -1.48 -0.81 -12.37
C VAL A 84 -1.62 -1.12 -13.85
N TRP A 85 -2.50 -2.04 -14.21
CA TRP A 85 -2.71 -2.39 -15.62
C TRP A 85 -3.22 -1.24 -16.51
N TYR A 86 -3.88 -0.21 -15.95
CA TYR A 86 -4.22 1.01 -16.70
C TYR A 86 -3.00 1.89 -16.96
N LEU A 87 -1.99 1.80 -16.10
CA LEU A 87 -0.80 2.66 -16.12
C LEU A 87 0.38 2.03 -16.84
N GLU A 88 0.43 0.69 -16.91
CA GLU A 88 1.49 -0.06 -17.57
C GLU A 88 1.55 0.18 -19.07
N GLY A 89 2.76 0.00 -19.62
CA GLY A 89 3.01 0.02 -21.07
C GLY A 89 3.09 1.40 -21.68
N ARG A 90 3.27 2.44 -20.87
CA ARG A 90 3.52 3.81 -21.27
C ARG A 90 4.98 4.17 -21.00
N LYS A 91 5.56 5.10 -21.77
CA LYS A 91 6.87 5.68 -21.47
C LYS A 91 6.94 6.34 -20.10
N THR A 92 5.78 6.79 -19.58
CA THR A 92 5.63 7.45 -18.28
C THR A 92 5.15 6.51 -17.16
N SER A 93 5.14 5.18 -17.39
CA SER A 93 4.61 4.21 -16.41
C SER A 93 5.26 4.33 -15.04
N GLU A 94 6.59 4.48 -14.98
CA GLU A 94 7.34 4.62 -13.72
C GLU A 94 6.90 5.87 -12.93
N MET A 95 6.77 7.02 -13.61
CA MET A 95 6.30 8.26 -13.00
C MET A 95 4.85 8.14 -12.50
N LEU A 96 3.98 7.47 -13.26
CA LEU A 96 2.59 7.22 -12.86
C LEU A 96 2.49 6.29 -11.65
N LEU A 97 3.32 5.24 -11.61
CA LEU A 97 3.39 4.32 -10.47
C LEU A 97 3.98 5.00 -9.23
N ALA A 98 4.97 5.86 -9.40
CA ALA A 98 5.51 6.69 -8.33
C ALA A 98 4.44 7.63 -7.76
N GLY A 99 3.69 8.33 -8.63
CA GLY A 99 2.57 9.18 -8.23
C GLY A 99 1.47 8.41 -7.52
N LEU A 100 1.15 7.19 -7.99
CA LEU A 100 0.20 6.29 -7.33
C LEU A 100 0.70 5.90 -5.93
N SER A 101 1.99 5.59 -5.78
CA SER A 101 2.60 5.25 -4.50
C SER A 101 2.51 6.41 -3.49
N CYS A 102 2.78 7.63 -3.94
CA CYS A 102 2.64 8.82 -3.09
C CYS A 102 1.18 9.07 -2.69
N SER A 103 0.24 8.82 -3.60
CA SER A 103 -1.18 8.99 -3.33
C SER A 103 -1.66 8.07 -2.20
N PHE A 104 -1.24 6.81 -2.16
CA PHE A 104 -1.70 5.91 -1.10
C PHE A 104 -1.04 6.22 0.26
N ILE A 105 0.20 6.77 0.29
CA ILE A 105 0.83 7.25 1.53
C ILE A 105 -0.04 8.34 2.16
N LEU A 106 -0.34 9.39 1.40
CA LEU A 106 -1.15 10.50 1.90
C LEU A 106 -2.58 10.05 2.25
N ALA A 107 -3.19 9.21 1.41
CA ALA A 107 -4.54 8.71 1.63
C ALA A 107 -4.64 7.91 2.93
N SER A 108 -3.62 7.14 3.31
CA SER A 108 -3.58 6.41 4.58
C SER A 108 -3.75 7.35 5.79
N GLY A 109 -3.02 8.47 5.82
CA GLY A 109 -3.16 9.49 6.86
C GLY A 109 -4.54 10.13 6.90
N VAL A 110 -5.02 10.60 5.75
CA VAL A 110 -6.33 11.27 5.63
C VAL A 110 -7.48 10.36 6.07
N VAL A 111 -7.47 9.09 5.66
CA VAL A 111 -8.52 8.11 6.02
C VAL A 111 -8.54 7.85 7.53
N LYS A 112 -7.37 7.77 8.18
CA LYS A 112 -7.27 7.59 9.63
C LYS A 112 -7.81 8.80 10.40
N ASP A 113 -7.43 10.00 9.98
CA ASP A 113 -7.92 11.23 10.62
C ASP A 113 -9.44 11.40 10.45
N ILE A 114 -9.99 11.09 9.26
CA ILE A 114 -11.43 11.08 9.03
C ILE A 114 -12.12 10.03 9.90
N GLY A 115 -11.57 8.83 10.03
CA GLY A 115 -12.11 7.79 10.90
C GLY A 115 -12.14 8.24 12.36
N ARG A 116 -11.08 8.86 12.85
CA ARG A 116 -11.04 9.44 14.21
C ARG A 116 -12.05 10.56 14.39
N TRP A 117 -12.14 11.47 13.43
CA TRP A 117 -13.12 12.56 13.46
C TRP A 117 -14.56 12.05 13.49
N LEU A 118 -14.89 11.01 12.72
CA LEU A 118 -16.21 10.38 12.76
C LEU A 118 -16.55 9.80 14.14
N MET A 119 -15.57 9.20 14.81
CA MET A 119 -15.78 8.66 16.16
C MET A 119 -15.85 9.76 17.23
N SER A 120 -15.00 10.80 17.13
CA SER A 120 -14.92 11.84 18.16
C SER A 120 -15.99 12.92 18.03
N ALA A 121 -16.27 13.41 16.81
CA ALA A 121 -17.18 14.51 16.57
C ALA A 121 -18.63 14.07 16.29
N HIS A 122 -18.82 12.86 15.76
CA HIS A 122 -20.13 12.33 15.39
C HIS A 122 -20.55 11.09 16.20
N GLU A 123 -19.74 10.70 17.21
CA GLU A 123 -20.02 9.57 18.11
C GLU A 123 -20.32 8.25 17.38
N ILE A 124 -19.76 8.07 16.16
CA ILE A 124 -19.95 6.85 15.40
C ILE A 124 -19.22 5.70 16.10
N ASP A 125 -19.95 4.60 16.31
CA ASP A 125 -19.39 3.39 16.92
C ASP A 125 -18.20 2.85 16.13
N GLN A 126 -17.20 2.34 16.85
CA GLN A 126 -15.94 1.83 16.26
C GLN A 126 -16.13 0.74 15.20
N PHE A 127 -17.22 -0.06 15.29
CA PHE A 127 -17.49 -1.11 14.31
C PHE A 127 -18.19 -0.57 13.05
N TRP A 128 -18.92 0.55 13.17
CA TRP A 128 -19.56 1.24 12.06
C TRP A 128 -18.59 2.19 11.32
N MET A 129 -17.59 2.72 12.03
CA MET A 129 -16.66 3.70 11.50
C MET A 129 -16.02 3.28 10.14
N PRO A 130 -15.51 2.04 9.96
CA PRO A 130 -14.90 1.65 8.68
C PRO A 130 -15.89 1.67 7.51
N PHE A 131 -17.14 1.24 7.74
CA PHE A 131 -18.19 1.27 6.72
C PHE A 131 -18.56 2.70 6.33
N VAL A 132 -18.78 3.58 7.32
CA VAL A 132 -19.14 4.99 7.09
C VAL A 132 -18.00 5.72 6.36
N THR A 133 -16.77 5.52 6.79
CA THR A 133 -15.58 6.06 6.09
C THR A 133 -15.54 5.58 4.64
N GLY A 134 -15.75 4.29 4.40
CA GLY A 134 -15.80 3.73 3.05
C GLY A 134 -16.91 4.34 2.20
N CYS A 135 -18.08 4.64 2.77
CA CYS A 135 -19.16 5.34 2.06
C CYS A 135 -18.78 6.77 1.64
N LEU A 136 -18.08 7.51 2.51
CA LEU A 136 -17.60 8.86 2.17
C LEU A 136 -16.63 8.85 0.98
N PHE A 137 -15.75 7.86 0.92
CA PHE A 137 -14.78 7.73 -0.17
C PHE A 137 -15.32 7.02 -1.41
N LEU A 138 -16.54 6.46 -1.38
CA LEU A 138 -17.11 5.73 -2.51
C LEU A 138 -17.34 6.64 -3.72
N ILE A 139 -17.85 7.86 -3.51
CA ILE A 139 -18.10 8.83 -4.60
C ILE A 139 -16.79 9.28 -5.25
N PRO A 140 -15.77 9.78 -4.51
CA PRO A 140 -14.46 10.08 -5.08
C PRO A 140 -13.82 8.88 -5.80
N PHE A 141 -13.98 7.67 -5.25
CA PHE A 141 -13.49 6.46 -5.90
C PHE A 141 -14.17 6.19 -7.24
N LEU A 142 -15.50 6.25 -7.30
CA LEU A 142 -16.25 6.02 -8.54
C LEU A 142 -15.88 7.04 -9.63
N LEU A 143 -15.71 8.31 -9.24
CA LEU A 143 -15.24 9.35 -10.15
C LEU A 143 -13.81 9.05 -10.64
N SER A 144 -12.90 8.70 -9.76
CA SER A 144 -11.53 8.37 -10.10
C SER A 144 -11.45 7.13 -11.00
N ALA A 145 -12.22 6.08 -10.70
CA ALA A 145 -12.29 4.87 -11.52
C ALA A 145 -12.87 5.17 -12.92
N TYR A 146 -13.88 6.03 -12.99
CA TYR A 146 -14.43 6.49 -14.27
C TYR A 146 -13.40 7.26 -15.09
N LEU A 147 -12.69 8.21 -14.49
CA LEU A 147 -11.61 8.96 -15.16
C LEU A 147 -10.48 8.05 -15.60
N LEU A 148 -10.08 7.09 -14.76
CA LEU A 148 -9.07 6.08 -15.07
C LEU A 148 -9.50 5.23 -16.29
N ASN A 149 -10.78 4.88 -16.38
CA ASN A 149 -11.32 4.13 -17.52
C ASN A 149 -11.37 4.94 -18.82
N ARG A 150 -11.32 6.28 -18.73
CA ARG A 150 -11.25 7.20 -19.88
C ARG A 150 -9.83 7.40 -20.42
N LEU A 151 -8.80 6.88 -19.74
CA LEU A 151 -7.43 6.98 -20.23
C LEU A 151 -7.31 6.33 -21.62
N PRO A 152 -6.69 7.01 -22.62
CA PRO A 152 -6.44 6.44 -23.93
C PRO A 152 -5.53 5.22 -23.81
N GLU A 153 -5.50 4.37 -24.82
CA GLU A 153 -4.52 3.27 -24.90
C GLU A 153 -3.09 3.81 -25.02
N PRO A 154 -2.09 3.00 -24.64
CA PRO A 154 -0.70 3.32 -24.93
C PRO A 154 -0.52 3.63 -26.42
N SER A 155 0.17 4.74 -26.71
CA SER A 155 0.42 5.22 -28.07
C SER A 155 1.26 4.22 -28.87
N ARG A 156 1.38 4.44 -30.18
CA ARG A 156 2.28 3.64 -31.03
C ARG A 156 3.73 3.76 -30.57
N ASP A 157 4.14 4.94 -30.13
CA ASP A 157 5.49 5.20 -29.61
C ASP A 157 5.74 4.52 -28.27
N ASP A 158 4.72 4.40 -27.41
CA ASP A 158 4.79 3.63 -26.19
C ASP A 158 5.00 2.14 -26.45
N ARG A 159 4.30 1.61 -27.49
CA ARG A 159 4.41 0.21 -27.89
C ARG A 159 5.78 -0.10 -28.52
N LEU A 160 6.33 0.80 -29.30
CA LEU A 160 7.66 0.65 -29.92
C LEU A 160 8.80 0.76 -28.90
N ALA A 161 8.60 1.52 -27.81
CA ALA A 161 9.57 1.61 -26.74
C ALA A 161 9.58 0.39 -25.79
N ARG A 162 8.60 -0.49 -25.91
CA ARG A 162 8.56 -1.75 -25.15
C ARG A 162 9.61 -2.72 -25.69
N MET A 163 10.42 -3.27 -24.78
CA MET A 163 11.18 -4.47 -25.09
C MET A 163 10.21 -5.64 -25.31
N GLU A 164 10.37 -6.35 -26.42
CA GLU A 164 9.60 -7.57 -26.65
C GLU A 164 9.90 -8.59 -25.55
N ARG A 165 8.87 -9.01 -24.85
CA ARG A 165 8.99 -10.10 -23.86
C ARG A 165 9.16 -11.40 -24.64
N SER A 166 10.35 -11.99 -24.61
CA SER A 166 10.56 -13.34 -25.09
C SER A 166 9.81 -14.34 -24.19
N THR A 167 9.08 -15.26 -24.81
CA THR A 167 8.45 -16.35 -24.08
C THR A 167 9.53 -17.33 -23.61
N MET A 168 9.59 -17.59 -22.30
CA MET A 168 10.47 -18.61 -21.74
C MET A 168 9.73 -19.95 -21.66
N ASP A 169 10.36 -21.02 -22.10
CA ASP A 169 9.90 -22.37 -21.83
C ASP A 169 10.19 -22.83 -20.39
N GLY A 170 9.72 -24.01 -20.00
CA GLY A 170 9.91 -24.51 -18.64
C GLY A 170 11.37 -24.72 -18.25
N SER A 171 12.24 -25.10 -19.20
CA SER A 171 13.66 -25.35 -18.99
C SER A 171 14.41 -24.03 -18.81
N GLN A 172 14.10 -23.04 -19.61
CA GLN A 172 14.66 -21.68 -19.53
C GLN A 172 14.27 -20.98 -18.22
N ARG A 173 13.00 -21.13 -17.77
CA ARG A 173 12.57 -20.61 -16.46
C ARG A 173 13.35 -21.24 -15.30
N TRP A 174 13.56 -22.56 -15.35
CA TRP A 174 14.29 -23.24 -14.31
C TRP A 174 15.78 -22.86 -14.29
N ALA A 175 16.40 -22.72 -15.45
CA ALA A 175 17.77 -22.22 -15.59
C ALA A 175 17.92 -20.80 -15.03
N PHE A 176 16.97 -19.91 -15.37
CA PHE A 176 16.92 -18.54 -14.84
C PHE A 176 16.80 -18.52 -13.32
N ILE A 177 15.83 -19.27 -12.77
CA ILE A 177 15.64 -19.37 -11.31
C ILE A 177 16.92 -19.85 -10.64
N ARG A 178 17.54 -20.92 -11.14
CA ARG A 178 18.76 -21.49 -10.57
C ARG A 178 19.92 -20.51 -10.58
N GLN A 179 20.06 -19.75 -11.66
CA GLN A 179 21.12 -18.76 -11.81
C GLN A 179 20.97 -17.59 -10.84
N PHE A 180 19.75 -17.09 -10.62
CA PHE A 180 19.48 -15.90 -9.81
C PHE A 180 18.90 -16.20 -8.42
N LEU A 181 18.78 -17.49 -8.04
CA LEU A 181 18.13 -17.93 -6.80
C LEU A 181 18.63 -17.19 -5.55
N PRO A 182 19.96 -17.02 -5.31
CA PRO A 182 20.41 -16.34 -4.11
C PRO A 182 19.94 -14.89 -4.05
N GLY A 183 20.01 -14.16 -5.16
CA GLY A 183 19.54 -12.78 -5.23
C GLY A 183 18.03 -12.68 -5.06
N MET A 184 17.27 -13.57 -5.71
CA MET A 184 15.80 -13.62 -5.58
C MET A 184 15.39 -13.90 -4.13
N VAL A 185 16.04 -14.85 -3.45
CA VAL A 185 15.74 -15.16 -2.05
C VAL A 185 16.03 -13.96 -1.14
N MET A 186 17.20 -13.31 -1.31
CA MET A 186 17.54 -12.10 -0.55
C MET A 186 16.54 -10.97 -0.78
N LEU A 187 16.13 -10.73 -2.03
CA LEU A 187 15.09 -9.75 -2.35
C LEU A 187 13.74 -10.10 -1.72
N MET A 188 13.33 -11.37 -1.74
CA MET A 188 12.10 -11.80 -1.09
C MET A 188 12.14 -11.59 0.43
N ILE A 189 13.26 -11.90 1.07
CA ILE A 189 13.45 -11.66 2.51
C ILE A 189 13.41 -10.16 2.81
N ALA A 190 14.13 -9.34 2.05
CA ALA A 190 14.10 -7.89 2.20
C ALA A 190 12.68 -7.33 2.04
N TYR A 191 11.96 -7.75 0.99
CA TYR A 191 10.57 -7.34 0.75
C TYR A 191 9.64 -7.75 1.89
N PHE A 192 9.80 -8.96 2.43
CA PHE A 192 9.03 -9.43 3.57
C PHE A 192 9.20 -8.50 4.78
N PHE A 193 10.44 -8.20 5.18
CA PHE A 193 10.68 -7.33 6.34
C PHE A 193 10.24 -5.89 6.11
N LEU A 194 10.47 -5.33 4.91
CA LEU A 194 10.01 -3.99 4.56
C LEU A 194 8.48 -3.89 4.59
N THR A 195 7.78 -4.90 4.06
CA THR A 195 6.32 -4.95 4.09
C THR A 195 5.80 -5.11 5.51
N ALA A 196 6.39 -6.02 6.30
CA ALA A 196 6.00 -6.27 7.68
C ALA A 196 6.16 -5.00 8.54
N TYR A 197 7.29 -4.29 8.43
CA TYR A 197 7.52 -3.04 9.15
C TYR A 197 6.53 -1.95 8.74
N ARG A 198 6.33 -1.74 7.44
CA ARG A 198 5.37 -0.76 6.92
C ARG A 198 3.97 -1.06 7.40
N ASP A 199 3.51 -2.30 7.26
CA ASP A 199 2.17 -2.71 7.65
C ASP A 199 1.97 -2.63 9.17
N PHE A 200 2.98 -2.93 9.97
CA PHE A 200 2.95 -2.74 11.41
C PHE A 200 2.74 -1.25 11.77
N ARG A 201 3.59 -0.36 11.21
CA ARG A 201 3.48 1.09 11.43
C ARG A 201 2.11 1.62 11.00
N ASP A 202 1.59 1.13 9.89
CA ASP A 202 0.31 1.58 9.34
C ASP A 202 -0.88 1.10 10.18
N ASN A 203 -0.89 -0.17 10.58
CA ASN A 203 -2.00 -0.75 11.32
C ASN A 203 -2.01 -0.35 12.81
N PHE A 204 -0.84 -0.15 13.41
CA PHE A 204 -0.70 0.20 14.82
C PHE A 204 -0.32 1.67 15.06
N GLY A 205 -0.42 2.50 14.03
CA GLY A 205 -0.06 3.92 14.12
C GLY A 205 -0.85 4.69 15.15
N VAL A 206 -2.12 4.34 15.40
CA VAL A 206 -2.96 4.98 16.43
C VAL A 206 -2.37 4.71 17.81
N GLU A 207 -2.11 3.45 18.12
CA GLU A 207 -1.55 3.03 19.42
C GLU A 207 -0.14 3.60 19.63
N ILE A 208 0.66 3.69 18.57
CA ILE A 208 2.00 4.29 18.65
C ILE A 208 1.89 5.78 19.00
N PHE A 209 1.02 6.54 18.32
CA PHE A 209 0.83 7.95 18.62
C PHE A 209 0.25 8.17 20.02
N ASP A 210 -0.68 7.32 20.48
CA ASP A 210 -1.22 7.38 21.83
C ASP A 210 -0.12 7.13 22.89
N GLN A 211 0.77 6.16 22.67
CA GLN A 211 1.93 5.91 23.55
C GLN A 211 2.94 7.05 23.55
N LEU A 212 3.06 7.78 22.45
CA LEU A 212 3.92 8.96 22.34
C LEU A 212 3.29 10.22 22.98
N GLY A 213 2.07 10.12 23.54
CA GLY A 213 1.38 11.21 24.21
C GLY A 213 0.53 12.09 23.27
N TYR A 214 0.39 11.72 22.02
CA TYR A 214 -0.51 12.40 21.07
C TYR A 214 -1.92 11.81 21.18
N GLY A 215 -2.75 12.39 22.01
CA GLY A 215 -4.10 11.90 22.27
C GLY A 215 -5.05 11.98 21.07
N ILE A 216 -6.26 11.41 21.27
CA ILE A 216 -7.34 11.37 20.24
C ILE A 216 -7.73 12.77 19.72
N ASN A 217 -7.49 13.82 20.49
CA ASN A 217 -7.88 15.19 20.19
C ASN A 217 -6.85 15.99 19.37
N GLU A 218 -5.73 15.38 19.01
CA GLU A 218 -4.75 16.03 18.11
C GLU A 218 -5.28 16.03 16.67
N ASP A 219 -5.61 17.22 16.18
CA ASP A 219 -6.17 17.40 14.84
C ASP A 219 -5.20 16.96 13.74
N ALA A 220 -5.68 16.05 12.90
CA ALA A 220 -5.02 15.64 11.65
C ALA A 220 -3.55 15.19 11.79
N ILE A 221 -3.17 14.56 12.91
CA ILE A 221 -1.78 14.15 13.17
C ILE A 221 -1.27 13.14 12.14
N PHE A 222 -2.13 12.23 11.67
CA PHE A 222 -1.76 11.25 10.64
C PHE A 222 -1.54 11.94 9.31
N THR A 223 -2.43 12.82 8.89
CA THR A 223 -2.28 13.59 7.65
C THR A 223 -1.02 14.44 7.68
N ARG A 224 -0.73 15.10 8.82
CA ARG A 224 0.48 15.92 8.99
C ARG A 224 1.75 15.09 8.88
N SER A 225 1.80 13.93 9.52
CA SER A 225 2.96 13.04 9.43
C SER A 225 3.13 12.47 8.03
N GLU A 226 2.06 11.95 7.42
CA GLU A 226 2.12 11.32 6.09
C GLU A 226 2.36 12.32 4.95
N LEU A 227 1.99 13.58 5.12
CA LEU A 227 2.29 14.64 4.16
C LEU A 227 3.81 14.82 3.95
N TRP A 228 4.57 14.88 5.05
CA TRP A 228 6.04 14.98 4.99
C TRP A 228 6.67 13.73 4.41
N VAL A 229 6.14 12.56 4.76
CA VAL A 229 6.57 11.27 4.21
C VAL A 229 6.33 11.24 2.70
N ALA A 230 5.13 11.56 2.24
CA ALA A 230 4.78 11.57 0.83
C ALA A 230 5.66 12.56 0.04
N PHE A 231 5.86 13.76 0.56
CA PHE A 231 6.71 14.76 -0.07
C PHE A 231 8.16 14.29 -0.21
N GLY A 232 8.74 13.72 0.85
CA GLY A 232 10.10 13.20 0.82
C GLY A 232 10.27 12.02 -0.16
N VAL A 233 9.28 11.12 -0.23
CA VAL A 233 9.28 10.02 -1.21
C VAL A 233 9.17 10.53 -2.64
N VAL A 234 8.26 11.49 -2.92
CA VAL A 234 8.16 12.13 -4.25
C VAL A 234 9.48 12.75 -4.66
N ALA A 235 10.12 13.51 -3.77
CA ALA A 235 11.40 14.15 -4.06
C ALA A 235 12.48 13.11 -4.40
N ALA A 236 12.59 12.02 -3.63
CA ALA A 236 13.56 10.97 -3.88
C ALA A 236 13.32 10.25 -5.21
N LEU A 237 12.06 9.91 -5.53
CA LEU A 237 11.70 9.28 -6.80
C LEU A 237 11.91 10.21 -7.99
N ALA A 238 11.62 11.50 -7.84
CA ALA A 238 11.90 12.50 -8.87
C ALA A 238 13.41 12.56 -9.17
N MET A 239 14.26 12.51 -8.13
CA MET A 239 15.71 12.47 -8.30
C MET A 239 16.17 11.20 -9.01
N LEU A 240 15.60 10.02 -8.67
CA LEU A 240 15.91 8.78 -9.37
C LEU A 240 15.53 8.83 -10.85
N ASN A 241 14.40 9.46 -11.18
CA ASN A 241 13.93 9.58 -12.57
C ASN A 241 14.82 10.48 -13.46
N LEU A 242 15.71 11.29 -12.88
CA LEU A 242 16.71 12.05 -13.62
C LEU A 242 17.86 11.17 -14.14
N ILE A 243 18.02 9.98 -13.61
CA ILE A 243 19.09 9.03 -13.98
C ILE A 243 18.68 8.27 -15.24
N LYS A 244 19.26 8.61 -16.38
CA LYS A 244 18.94 8.00 -17.69
C LYS A 244 19.60 6.63 -17.93
N ASN A 245 20.66 6.32 -17.20
CA ASN A 245 21.38 5.06 -17.38
C ASN A 245 20.80 4.01 -16.46
N ASN A 246 20.35 2.87 -17.01
CA ASN A 246 19.68 1.80 -16.28
C ASN A 246 20.53 1.24 -15.12
N LEU A 247 21.86 1.08 -15.31
CA LEU A 247 22.73 0.58 -14.24
C LEU A 247 22.83 1.57 -13.09
N TRP A 248 23.03 2.86 -13.40
CA TRP A 248 23.07 3.90 -12.37
C TRP A 248 21.71 4.12 -11.73
N GLY A 249 20.61 3.94 -12.48
CA GLY A 249 19.25 3.93 -11.95
C GLY A 249 19.04 2.83 -10.91
N LEU A 250 19.48 1.60 -11.22
CA LEU A 250 19.44 0.47 -10.31
C LEU A 250 20.27 0.72 -9.05
N ILE A 251 21.52 1.18 -9.22
CA ILE A 251 22.39 1.53 -8.08
C ILE A 251 21.76 2.63 -7.23
N GLY A 252 21.20 3.67 -7.89
CA GLY A 252 20.50 4.76 -7.22
C GLY A 252 19.29 4.27 -6.41
N ALA A 253 18.48 3.35 -6.97
CA ALA A 253 17.35 2.76 -6.26
C ALA A 253 17.81 1.99 -5.00
N PHE A 254 18.84 1.16 -5.11
CA PHE A 254 19.39 0.47 -3.93
C PHE A 254 20.01 1.45 -2.91
N ALA A 255 20.64 2.54 -3.36
CA ALA A 255 21.18 3.57 -2.48
C ALA A 255 20.04 4.28 -1.70
N VAL A 256 18.93 4.62 -2.37
CA VAL A 256 17.73 5.20 -1.73
C VAL A 256 17.12 4.21 -0.74
N MET A 257 16.98 2.93 -1.12
CA MET A 257 16.46 1.90 -0.21
C MET A 257 17.33 1.75 1.04
N THR A 258 18.65 1.69 0.86
CA THR A 258 19.61 1.58 1.99
C THR A 258 19.57 2.82 2.87
N SER A 259 19.53 4.01 2.29
CA SER A 259 19.39 5.27 3.05
C SER A 259 18.07 5.32 3.83
N GLY A 260 16.98 4.78 3.28
CA GLY A 260 15.71 4.63 3.98
C GLY A 260 15.82 3.77 5.24
N VAL A 261 16.47 2.59 5.12
CA VAL A 261 16.70 1.72 6.28
C VAL A 261 17.60 2.39 7.32
N MET A 262 18.66 3.07 6.89
CA MET A 262 19.53 3.84 7.79
C MET A 262 18.78 4.97 8.49
N LEU A 263 17.89 5.67 7.77
CA LEU A 263 17.08 6.75 8.34
C LEU A 263 16.17 6.26 9.47
N MET A 264 15.55 5.07 9.31
CA MET A 264 14.76 4.45 10.40
C MET A 264 15.64 4.17 11.62
N GLY A 265 16.79 3.56 11.43
CA GLY A 265 17.70 3.24 12.53
C GLY A 265 18.23 4.48 13.26
N VAL A 266 18.74 5.46 12.50
CA VAL A 266 19.25 6.71 13.06
C VAL A 266 18.11 7.50 13.73
N GLY A 267 16.93 7.59 13.11
CA GLY A 267 15.77 8.26 13.70
C GLY A 267 15.38 7.65 15.05
N THR A 268 15.39 6.32 15.16
CA THR A 268 15.10 5.63 16.44
C THR A 268 16.17 5.92 17.48
N LEU A 269 17.46 5.89 17.13
CA LEU A 269 18.54 6.24 18.04
C LEU A 269 18.44 7.71 18.53
N LEU A 270 18.07 8.64 17.65
CA LEU A 270 17.88 10.04 18.02
C LEU A 270 16.70 10.21 18.98
N PHE A 271 15.61 9.48 18.75
CA PHE A 271 14.44 9.48 19.61
C PHE A 271 14.73 8.89 21.00
N ASP A 272 15.41 7.74 21.05
CA ASP A 272 15.80 7.09 22.31
C ASP A 272 16.73 7.97 23.18
N ASN A 273 17.55 8.81 22.53
CA ASN A 273 18.41 9.79 23.22
C ASN A 273 17.70 11.12 23.55
N GLY A 274 16.39 11.24 23.26
CA GLY A 274 15.63 12.47 23.53
C GLY A 274 16.01 13.67 22.66
N MET A 275 16.66 13.43 21.52
CA MET A 275 17.12 14.49 20.60
C MET A 275 16.02 14.97 19.64
N ILE A 276 14.99 14.14 19.42
CA ILE A 276 13.82 14.46 18.57
C ILE A 276 12.54 14.05 19.28
N ASP A 277 11.44 14.71 18.93
CA ASP A 277 10.10 14.38 19.42
C ASP A 277 9.48 13.16 18.73
N GLY A 278 8.40 12.63 19.29
CA GLY A 278 7.71 11.46 18.76
C GLY A 278 7.13 11.65 17.35
N LEU A 279 6.63 12.85 17.03
CA LEU A 279 6.12 13.16 15.68
C LEU A 279 7.24 13.12 14.65
N THR A 280 8.37 13.75 14.93
CA THR A 280 9.56 13.73 14.05
C THR A 280 10.06 12.30 13.87
N TRP A 281 10.11 11.50 14.94
CA TRP A 281 10.47 10.09 14.84
C TRP A 281 9.52 9.31 13.94
N MET A 282 8.22 9.49 14.10
CA MET A 282 7.21 8.84 13.24
C MET A 282 7.33 9.25 11.77
N ILE A 283 7.66 10.52 11.48
CA ILE A 283 7.93 11.01 10.13
C ILE A 283 9.18 10.33 9.56
N LEU A 284 10.29 10.29 10.31
CA LEU A 284 11.53 9.66 9.85
C LEU A 284 11.37 8.15 9.62
N CYS A 285 10.67 7.46 10.50
CA CYS A 285 10.33 6.04 10.34
C CYS A 285 9.41 5.80 9.13
N GLY A 286 8.42 6.66 8.92
CA GLY A 286 7.55 6.62 7.75
C GLY A 286 8.33 6.87 6.46
N LEU A 287 9.07 7.95 6.39
CA LEU A 287 9.90 8.29 5.24
C LEU A 287 10.90 7.17 4.93
N GLY A 288 11.62 6.68 5.92
CA GLY A 288 12.59 5.60 5.76
C GLY A 288 11.96 4.32 5.24
N SER A 289 10.81 3.91 5.78
CA SER A 289 10.10 2.71 5.33
C SER A 289 9.62 2.81 3.88
N TYR A 290 9.08 3.95 3.47
CA TYR A 290 8.62 4.14 2.10
C TYR A 290 9.76 4.39 1.11
N LEU A 291 10.86 5.04 1.49
CA LEU A 291 12.08 5.13 0.68
C LEU A 291 12.69 3.74 0.43
N ALA A 292 12.58 2.83 1.38
CA ALA A 292 13.02 1.45 1.20
C ALA A 292 12.03 0.62 0.37
N TYR A 293 10.73 0.85 0.50
CA TYR A 293 9.68 0.03 -0.10
C TYR A 293 9.31 0.44 -1.53
N VAL A 294 9.16 1.74 -1.81
CA VAL A 294 8.62 2.22 -3.09
C VAL A 294 9.56 1.95 -4.27
N PRO A 295 10.88 2.22 -4.20
CA PRO A 295 11.80 1.89 -5.29
C PRO A 295 11.86 0.40 -5.60
N TYR A 296 11.66 -0.46 -4.59
CA TYR A 296 11.63 -1.91 -4.77
C TYR A 296 10.56 -2.36 -5.79
N GLY A 297 9.42 -1.70 -5.83
CA GLY A 297 8.32 -2.00 -6.76
C GLY A 297 8.48 -1.36 -8.15
N SER A 298 9.45 -0.46 -8.33
CA SER A 298 9.70 0.28 -9.58
C SER A 298 10.97 -0.17 -10.32
N VAL A 299 11.79 -0.99 -9.69
CA VAL A 299 13.00 -1.64 -10.25
C VAL A 299 12.71 -3.10 -10.56
#